data_134f4030c5359cfa80e7e3859deb9b37
#
_entry.id   134f4030c5359cfa80e7e3859deb9b37
#
_cell.length_a   1.000
_cell.length_b   1.000
_cell.length_c   1.000
_cell.angle_alpha   90.00
_cell.angle_beta   90.00
_cell.angle_gamma   90.00
#
_symmetry.space_group_name_H-M   'P 1'
#
loop_
_entity.id
_entity.type
_entity.pdbx_description
1 polymer ?
#
loop_
_entity_poly.entity_id
_entity_poly.type
_entity_poly.pdbx_seq_one_letter_code
_entity_poly.pdbx_strand_id
1 'polypeptide(L)'
;MLDRFFRARYYENSHLNFTNFFMWRVPYHIRWAVEDDVLYMVNEWEGKLSALQPFGPEEKWREGVEMFRAYFRAQGRPLAFMGLEKDFAQFLRTYEGASFDVTDDRDNADYVYLAEKLITLSGRKLHSKKNHLNAFHKLYPQAEYLPITQELIPACRKELESWYKLRAAELDEDPFIGYERAAIHEIFDNYEAFALKGGVIRIDGRVVAFTFGEQLNSDTAVIHVEKADPNVRGAYPAINQGFVEHAWSDMTYINREEDMGLPGLRKAKESYKPVKMIEKFNAVLKGE
;
A
#
# COMPACT_ATOMS: atom_id res chain seq x y z
N MET A 1 14.99 2.49 12.96
CA MET A 1 15.29 1.16 13.56
C MET A 1 14.56 0.04 12.80
N LEU A 2 13.23 0.10 12.63
CA LEU A 2 12.45 -0.97 11.97
C LEU A 2 12.72 -1.09 10.47
N ASP A 3 12.94 0.02 9.79
CA ASP A 3 13.18 0.07 8.32
C ASP A 3 14.32 -0.88 7.85
N ARG A 4 15.32 -1.12 8.70
CA ARG A 4 16.40 -2.05 8.37
C ARG A 4 15.91 -3.49 8.05
N PHE A 5 14.84 -3.95 8.72
CA PHE A 5 14.28 -5.27 8.50
C PHE A 5 13.51 -5.37 7.20
N PHE A 6 12.83 -4.29 6.81
CA PHE A 6 12.10 -4.22 5.54
C PHE A 6 13.04 -4.07 4.34
N ARG A 7 14.24 -3.50 4.54
CA ARG A 7 15.28 -3.36 3.50
C ARG A 7 16.26 -4.53 3.46
N ALA A 8 16.21 -5.45 4.42
CA ALA A 8 17.14 -6.58 4.48
C ALA A 8 16.90 -7.62 3.38
N ARG A 9 15.70 -7.69 2.82
CA ARG A 9 15.30 -8.60 1.74
C ARG A 9 14.61 -7.84 0.62
N TYR A 10 14.54 -8.48 -0.53
CA TYR A 10 13.78 -7.98 -1.67
C TYR A 10 12.29 -8.32 -1.48
N TYR A 11 11.55 -7.48 -0.76
CA TYR A 11 10.12 -7.61 -0.60
C TYR A 11 9.38 -6.94 -1.78
N GLU A 12 8.35 -7.61 -2.30
CA GLU A 12 7.47 -7.08 -3.34
C GLU A 12 6.08 -6.71 -2.80
N ASN A 13 5.74 -7.21 -1.61
CA ASN A 13 4.47 -6.98 -0.94
C ASN A 13 4.41 -5.55 -0.38
N SER A 14 3.40 -4.79 -0.82
CA SER A 14 3.21 -3.38 -0.43
C SER A 14 3.02 -3.16 1.07
N HIS A 15 2.57 -4.16 1.82
CA HIS A 15 2.41 -4.05 3.26
C HIS A 15 3.74 -4.07 4.02
N LEU A 16 4.83 -4.56 3.40
CA LEU A 16 6.10 -4.80 4.09
C LEU A 16 7.04 -3.59 3.99
N ASN A 17 6.59 -2.44 4.47
CA ASN A 17 7.39 -1.23 4.62
C ASN A 17 6.95 -0.42 5.84
N PHE A 18 7.82 0.48 6.28
CA PHE A 18 7.58 1.25 7.51
C PHE A 18 6.39 2.21 7.40
N THR A 19 6.20 2.86 6.25
CA THR A 19 5.10 3.81 6.05
C THR A 19 3.75 3.13 6.15
N ASN A 20 3.57 1.95 5.53
CA ASN A 20 2.34 1.19 5.63
C ASN A 20 2.04 0.82 7.09
N PHE A 21 3.01 0.25 7.82
CA PHE A 21 2.83 -0.08 9.24
C PHE A 21 2.53 1.15 10.09
N PHE A 22 3.15 2.28 9.82
CA PHE A 22 2.88 3.53 10.52
C PHE A 22 1.44 4.00 10.27
N MET A 23 0.98 4.02 9.02
CA MET A 23 -0.37 4.45 8.65
C MET A 23 -1.45 3.60 9.33
N TRP A 24 -1.24 2.29 9.38
CA TRP A 24 -2.24 1.34 9.85
C TRP A 24 -2.05 0.88 11.31
N ARG A 25 -1.06 1.42 12.04
CA ARG A 25 -0.74 1.00 13.42
C ARG A 25 -1.91 1.15 14.40
N VAL A 26 -2.72 2.20 14.24
CA VAL A 26 -3.81 2.50 15.16
C VAL A 26 -4.99 1.54 14.98
N PRO A 27 -5.60 1.41 13.78
CA PRO A 27 -6.74 0.51 13.61
C PRO A 27 -6.38 -0.96 13.81
N TYR A 28 -5.17 -1.37 13.43
CA TYR A 28 -4.70 -2.75 13.60
C TYR A 28 -3.99 -3.02 14.93
N HIS A 29 -3.94 -2.05 15.86
CA HIS A 29 -3.26 -2.21 17.15
C HIS A 29 -1.88 -2.87 17.02
N ILE A 30 -1.07 -2.43 16.05
CA ILE A 30 0.21 -3.07 15.71
C ILE A 30 1.15 -2.99 16.90
N ARG A 31 1.68 -4.14 17.30
CA ARG A 31 2.71 -4.31 18.32
C ARG A 31 3.89 -5.05 17.72
N TRP A 32 5.08 -4.72 18.19
CA TRP A 32 6.31 -5.32 17.67
C TRP A 32 7.35 -5.56 18.77
N ALA A 33 8.24 -6.49 18.52
CA ALA A 33 9.43 -6.78 19.31
C ALA A 33 10.58 -7.15 18.38
N VAL A 34 11.81 -6.96 18.85
CA VAL A 34 13.01 -7.43 18.16
C VAL A 34 13.75 -8.34 19.11
N GLU A 35 14.05 -9.54 18.68
CA GLU A 35 14.85 -10.53 19.41
C GLU A 35 15.77 -11.26 18.42
N ASP A 36 17.03 -11.43 18.77
CA ASP A 36 18.06 -12.10 17.96
C ASP A 36 18.11 -11.64 16.48
N ASP A 37 18.04 -10.32 16.27
CA ASP A 37 17.98 -9.68 14.95
C ASP A 37 16.79 -10.11 14.07
N VAL A 38 15.71 -10.60 14.68
CA VAL A 38 14.43 -10.86 14.03
C VAL A 38 13.39 -9.87 14.56
N LEU A 39 12.66 -9.23 13.64
CA LEU A 39 11.50 -8.40 14.00
C LEU A 39 10.23 -9.25 13.97
N TYR A 40 9.53 -9.26 15.07
CA TYR A 40 8.23 -9.91 15.28
C TYR A 40 7.14 -8.84 15.31
N MET A 41 6.08 -9.03 14.55
CA MET A 41 4.96 -8.10 14.53
C MET A 41 3.63 -8.85 14.66
N VAL A 42 2.75 -8.30 15.48
CA VAL A 42 1.36 -8.76 15.61
C VAL A 42 0.41 -7.60 15.42
N ASN A 43 -0.77 -7.89 14.92
CA ASN A 43 -1.87 -6.95 14.79
C ASN A 43 -3.16 -7.54 15.36
N GLU A 44 -4.10 -6.68 15.68
CA GLU A 44 -5.42 -7.10 16.17
C GLU A 44 -6.50 -6.25 15.51
N TRP A 45 -7.39 -6.88 14.77
CA TRP A 45 -8.54 -6.25 14.13
C TRP A 45 -9.83 -7.00 14.52
N GLU A 46 -10.83 -6.27 14.98
CA GLU A 46 -12.14 -6.83 15.43
C GLU A 46 -11.97 -8.01 16.42
N GLY A 47 -11.01 -7.89 17.33
CA GLY A 47 -10.72 -8.93 18.32
C GLY A 47 -10.00 -10.17 17.74
N LYS A 48 -9.63 -10.17 16.46
CA LYS A 48 -8.81 -11.24 15.84
C LYS A 48 -7.35 -10.83 15.90
N LEU A 49 -6.58 -11.60 16.69
CA LEU A 49 -5.12 -11.45 16.75
C LEU A 49 -4.48 -12.22 15.60
N SER A 50 -3.54 -11.61 14.91
CA SER A 50 -2.73 -12.27 13.88
C SER A 50 -1.29 -11.76 13.89
N ALA A 51 -0.38 -12.57 13.36
CA ALA A 51 1.02 -12.25 13.19
C ALA A 51 1.33 -11.98 11.71
N LEU A 52 2.40 -11.23 11.49
CA LEU A 52 3.07 -11.17 10.19
C LEU A 52 4.20 -12.22 10.18
N GLN A 53 4.77 -12.51 9.01
CA GLN A 53 5.95 -13.36 8.95
C GLN A 53 7.10 -12.78 9.79
N PRO A 54 8.00 -13.61 10.35
CA PRO A 54 9.19 -13.12 11.01
C PRO A 54 10.08 -12.37 10.00
N PHE A 55 10.49 -11.14 10.32
CA PHE A 55 11.39 -10.36 9.47
C PHE A 55 12.83 -10.58 9.91
N GLY A 56 13.51 -11.45 9.22
CA GLY A 56 14.89 -11.86 9.46
C GLY A 56 15.35 -12.87 8.44
N PRO A 57 16.54 -13.47 8.61
CA PRO A 57 17.05 -14.53 7.76
C PRO A 57 16.10 -15.75 7.72
N GLU A 58 16.05 -16.44 6.58
CA GLU A 58 15.15 -17.60 6.40
C GLU A 58 15.43 -18.75 7.36
N GLU A 59 16.69 -18.95 7.72
CA GLU A 59 17.12 -19.92 8.72
C GLU A 59 16.50 -19.66 10.11
N LYS A 60 16.03 -18.43 10.39
CA LYS A 60 15.34 -18.07 11.62
C LYS A 60 13.82 -18.27 11.58
N TRP A 61 13.25 -18.64 10.43
CA TRP A 61 11.80 -18.77 10.31
C TRP A 61 11.21 -19.84 11.23
N ARG A 62 11.89 -20.99 11.39
CA ARG A 62 11.45 -22.06 12.30
C ARG A 62 11.36 -21.54 13.73
N GLU A 63 12.40 -20.89 14.22
CA GLU A 63 12.46 -20.28 15.53
C GLU A 63 11.37 -19.20 15.70
N GLY A 64 11.19 -18.37 14.67
CA GLY A 64 10.15 -17.34 14.63
C GLY A 64 8.72 -17.90 14.73
N VAL A 65 8.43 -19.03 14.07
CA VAL A 65 7.13 -19.70 14.20
C VAL A 65 6.91 -20.19 15.64
N GLU A 66 7.92 -20.79 16.27
CA GLU A 66 7.80 -21.26 17.67
C GLU A 66 7.64 -20.09 18.66
N MET A 67 8.30 -18.95 18.42
CA MET A 67 8.09 -17.73 19.20
C MET A 67 6.63 -17.25 19.11
N PHE A 68 6.07 -17.17 17.91
CA PHE A 68 4.67 -16.82 17.74
C PHE A 68 3.72 -17.87 18.35
N ARG A 69 3.99 -19.16 18.23
CA ARG A 69 3.19 -20.20 18.88
C ARG A 69 3.16 -20.02 20.40
N ALA A 70 4.30 -19.78 21.02
CA ALA A 70 4.39 -19.54 22.46
C ALA A 70 3.61 -18.28 22.86
N TYR A 71 3.77 -17.19 22.10
CA TYR A 71 3.07 -15.94 22.35
C TYR A 71 1.54 -16.10 22.23
N PHE A 72 1.04 -16.69 21.13
CA PHE A 72 -0.41 -16.86 20.91
C PHE A 72 -1.05 -17.82 21.93
N ARG A 73 -0.32 -18.91 22.30
CA ARG A 73 -0.75 -19.81 23.38
C ARG A 73 -0.89 -19.08 24.72
N ALA A 74 0.06 -18.21 25.07
CA ALA A 74 -0.02 -17.38 26.27
C ALA A 74 -1.21 -16.40 26.26
N GLN A 75 -1.69 -16.01 25.06
CA GLN A 75 -2.90 -15.19 24.89
C GLN A 75 -4.19 -16.05 24.85
N GLY A 76 -4.10 -17.38 24.91
CA GLY A 76 -5.26 -18.28 24.77
C GLY A 76 -5.90 -18.21 23.37
N ARG A 77 -5.11 -17.94 22.33
CA ARG A 77 -5.56 -17.74 20.93
C ARG A 77 -4.85 -18.72 19.99
N PRO A 78 -5.51 -19.23 18.94
CA PRO A 78 -4.83 -19.98 17.89
C PRO A 78 -3.88 -19.05 17.13
N LEU A 79 -2.71 -19.55 16.75
CA LEU A 79 -1.78 -18.79 15.91
C LEU A 79 -2.38 -18.61 14.52
N ALA A 80 -2.49 -17.37 14.08
CA ALA A 80 -2.87 -16.98 12.75
C ALA A 80 -1.83 -16.02 12.17
N PHE A 81 -1.48 -16.21 10.91
CA PHE A 81 -0.67 -15.30 10.12
C PHE A 81 -1.50 -14.65 9.05
N MET A 82 -1.17 -13.40 8.68
CA MET A 82 -1.80 -12.67 7.59
C MET A 82 -0.78 -11.95 6.69
N GLY A 83 -1.17 -11.72 5.44
CA GLY A 83 -0.37 -10.94 4.50
C GLY A 83 1.00 -11.53 4.19
N LEU A 84 1.13 -12.85 4.25
CA LEU A 84 2.38 -13.57 4.06
C LEU A 84 2.84 -13.50 2.60
N GLU A 85 4.15 -13.44 2.41
CA GLU A 85 4.76 -13.69 1.10
C GLU A 85 4.73 -15.18 0.75
N LYS A 86 4.85 -15.45 -0.54
CA LYS A 86 4.76 -16.82 -1.11
C LYS A 86 5.77 -17.79 -0.50
N ASP A 87 7.00 -17.33 -0.29
CA ASP A 87 8.08 -18.18 0.24
C ASP A 87 7.79 -18.63 1.67
N PHE A 88 7.34 -17.70 2.52
CA PHE A 88 6.98 -18.04 3.88
C PHE A 88 5.69 -18.88 3.96
N ALA A 89 4.72 -18.61 3.10
CA ALA A 89 3.52 -19.45 2.97
C ALA A 89 3.88 -20.88 2.55
N GLN A 90 4.82 -21.04 1.62
CA GLN A 90 5.31 -22.36 1.21
C GLN A 90 6.09 -23.06 2.34
N PHE A 91 6.90 -22.32 3.08
CA PHE A 91 7.56 -22.85 4.28
C PHE A 91 6.55 -23.39 5.28
N LEU A 92 5.45 -22.67 5.57
CA LEU A 92 4.41 -23.13 6.48
C LEU A 92 3.67 -24.39 5.99
N ARG A 93 3.47 -24.53 4.68
CA ARG A 93 2.84 -25.75 4.09
C ARG A 93 3.67 -27.01 4.32
N THR A 94 4.97 -26.87 4.43
CA THR A 94 5.92 -27.97 4.64
C THR A 94 6.51 -28.03 6.06
N TYR A 95 5.96 -27.22 6.98
CA TYR A 95 6.49 -27.10 8.32
C TYR A 95 6.21 -28.39 9.14
N GLU A 96 7.28 -29.09 9.52
CA GLU A 96 7.18 -30.37 10.23
C GLU A 96 6.75 -30.24 11.71
N GLY A 97 6.88 -29.04 12.31
CA GLY A 97 6.57 -28.80 13.72
C GLY A 97 5.08 -28.65 14.02
N ALA A 98 4.24 -28.37 13.00
CA ALA A 98 2.81 -28.15 13.14
C ALA A 98 2.13 -28.11 11.76
N SER A 99 0.81 -28.27 11.73
CA SER A 99 0.02 -28.19 10.49
C SER A 99 -0.66 -26.83 10.39
N PHE A 100 -0.48 -26.15 9.27
CA PHE A 100 -1.14 -24.88 8.96
C PHE A 100 -2.16 -25.04 7.82
N ASP A 101 -3.27 -24.34 7.94
CA ASP A 101 -4.19 -24.10 6.82
C ASP A 101 -3.78 -22.83 6.12
N VAL A 102 -3.20 -22.95 4.93
CA VAL A 102 -2.65 -21.81 4.18
C VAL A 102 -3.57 -21.53 3.00
N THR A 103 -4.15 -20.33 2.98
CA THR A 103 -5.12 -19.87 1.98
C THR A 103 -4.61 -18.65 1.24
N ASP A 104 -5.00 -18.52 -0.03
CA ASP A 104 -4.71 -17.35 -0.84
C ASP A 104 -5.60 -16.17 -0.40
N ASP A 105 -5.03 -14.97 -0.39
CA ASP A 105 -5.73 -13.73 -0.09
C ASP A 105 -5.80 -12.84 -1.34
N ARG A 106 -6.72 -13.17 -2.24
CA ARG A 106 -6.87 -12.48 -3.53
C ARG A 106 -7.26 -11.01 -3.38
N ASP A 107 -8.03 -10.67 -2.37
CA ASP A 107 -8.55 -9.31 -2.18
C ASP A 107 -7.45 -8.34 -1.74
N ASN A 108 -6.42 -8.87 -1.08
CA ASN A 108 -5.24 -8.15 -0.67
C ASN A 108 -4.03 -8.32 -1.62
N ALA A 109 -4.18 -8.98 -2.78
CA ALA A 109 -3.10 -9.09 -3.75
C ALA A 109 -2.80 -7.73 -4.43
N ASP A 110 -1.50 -7.36 -4.51
CA ASP A 110 -1.09 -6.08 -5.08
C ASP A 110 -1.09 -6.10 -6.61
N TYR A 111 -1.40 -4.95 -7.17
CA TYR A 111 -1.37 -4.66 -8.60
C TYR A 111 -0.06 -3.96 -8.99
N VAL A 112 0.76 -4.63 -9.80
CA VAL A 112 2.07 -4.10 -10.23
C VAL A 112 2.07 -3.80 -11.73
N TYR A 113 2.57 -2.64 -12.09
CA TYR A 113 2.60 -2.10 -13.45
C TYR A 113 4.02 -1.78 -13.87
N LEU A 114 4.29 -1.78 -15.19
CA LEU A 114 5.52 -1.18 -15.70
C LEU A 114 5.43 0.35 -15.62
N ALA A 115 6.45 0.97 -15.02
CA ALA A 115 6.53 2.43 -14.90
C ALA A 115 6.43 3.10 -16.27
N GLU A 116 7.16 2.61 -17.28
CA GLU A 116 7.09 3.08 -18.67
C GLU A 116 5.65 3.07 -19.22
N LYS A 117 4.85 2.06 -18.90
CA LYS A 117 3.45 1.98 -19.37
C LYS A 117 2.53 2.97 -18.70
N LEU A 118 2.76 3.26 -17.42
CA LEU A 118 2.00 4.30 -16.70
C LEU A 118 2.38 5.71 -17.19
N ILE A 119 3.64 5.95 -17.53
CA ILE A 119 4.14 7.22 -18.09
C ILE A 119 3.58 7.45 -19.50
N THR A 120 3.77 6.50 -20.42
CA THR A 120 3.46 6.69 -21.83
C THR A 120 2.00 6.45 -22.18
N LEU A 121 1.29 5.65 -21.37
CA LEU A 121 -0.04 5.11 -21.66
C LEU A 121 -0.13 4.53 -23.08
N SER A 122 0.95 3.89 -23.53
CA SER A 122 1.10 3.40 -24.89
C SER A 122 0.40 2.04 -25.10
N GLY A 123 -0.11 1.85 -26.32
CA GLY A 123 -0.73 0.61 -26.76
C GLY A 123 -2.25 0.61 -26.68
N ARG A 124 -2.88 -0.26 -27.49
CA ARG A 124 -4.33 -0.34 -27.66
C ARG A 124 -5.10 -0.52 -26.34
N LYS A 125 -4.53 -1.29 -25.43
CA LYS A 125 -5.17 -1.63 -24.13
C LYS A 125 -5.27 -0.42 -23.18
N LEU A 126 -4.40 0.61 -23.33
CA LEU A 126 -4.36 1.81 -22.50
C LEU A 126 -4.93 3.05 -23.22
N HIS A 127 -5.43 2.90 -24.45
CA HIS A 127 -5.95 4.01 -25.25
C HIS A 127 -7.03 4.82 -24.53
N SER A 128 -7.92 4.17 -23.79
CA SER A 128 -8.95 4.87 -22.99
C SER A 128 -8.31 5.77 -21.92
N LYS A 129 -7.26 5.29 -21.23
CA LYS A 129 -6.55 6.09 -20.21
C LYS A 129 -5.84 7.27 -20.84
N LYS A 130 -5.18 7.05 -21.98
CA LYS A 130 -4.55 8.12 -22.74
C LYS A 130 -5.55 9.17 -23.20
N ASN A 131 -6.74 8.76 -23.65
CA ASN A 131 -7.81 9.70 -24.02
C ASN A 131 -8.29 10.53 -22.83
N HIS A 132 -8.41 9.94 -21.62
CA HIS A 132 -8.76 10.70 -20.42
C HIS A 132 -7.67 11.72 -20.06
N LEU A 133 -6.40 11.34 -20.16
CA LEU A 133 -5.27 12.24 -19.92
C LEU A 133 -5.24 13.38 -20.96
N ASN A 134 -5.39 13.06 -22.24
CA ASN A 134 -5.44 14.06 -23.31
C ASN A 134 -6.62 15.04 -23.12
N ALA A 135 -7.78 14.53 -22.69
CA ALA A 135 -8.93 15.37 -22.39
C ALA A 135 -8.66 16.29 -21.18
N PHE A 136 -7.95 15.81 -20.17
CA PHE A 136 -7.51 16.62 -19.03
C PHE A 136 -6.63 17.79 -19.49
N HIS A 137 -5.57 17.53 -20.25
CA HIS A 137 -4.67 18.59 -20.73
C HIS A 137 -5.37 19.60 -21.66
N LYS A 138 -6.37 19.14 -22.44
CA LYS A 138 -7.19 20.04 -23.29
C LYS A 138 -8.10 20.92 -22.45
N LEU A 139 -8.71 20.40 -21.39
CA LEU A 139 -9.63 21.13 -20.52
C LEU A 139 -8.91 22.08 -19.56
N TYR A 140 -7.72 21.69 -19.14
CA TYR A 140 -6.93 22.39 -18.13
C TYR A 140 -5.49 22.61 -18.62
N PRO A 141 -5.29 23.43 -19.68
CA PRO A 141 -3.94 23.68 -20.24
C PRO A 141 -3.00 24.39 -19.26
N GLN A 142 -3.55 25.04 -18.22
CA GLN A 142 -2.81 25.68 -17.13
C GLN A 142 -2.50 24.74 -15.97
N ALA A 143 -2.90 23.46 -16.05
CA ALA A 143 -2.58 22.50 -15.00
C ALA A 143 -1.08 22.25 -14.95
N GLU A 144 -0.53 22.19 -13.76
CA GLU A 144 0.88 21.92 -13.50
C GLU A 144 1.04 20.78 -12.50
N TYR A 145 2.06 19.93 -12.73
CA TYR A 145 2.52 18.97 -11.75
C TYR A 145 3.62 19.60 -10.91
N LEU A 146 3.55 19.43 -9.58
CA LEU A 146 4.59 19.89 -8.65
C LEU A 146 4.89 18.77 -7.64
N PRO A 147 6.16 18.64 -7.19
CA PRO A 147 6.47 17.79 -6.06
C PRO A 147 5.83 18.37 -4.78
N ILE A 148 5.45 17.50 -3.84
CA ILE A 148 4.98 17.95 -2.53
C ILE A 148 6.14 18.57 -1.76
N THR A 149 5.93 19.78 -1.27
CA THR A 149 6.79 20.51 -0.34
C THR A 149 6.01 20.83 0.93
N GLN A 150 6.70 21.23 2.02
CA GLN A 150 6.04 21.66 3.26
C GLN A 150 5.01 22.78 3.03
N GLU A 151 5.27 23.66 2.08
CA GLU A 151 4.37 24.77 1.71
C GLU A 151 3.08 24.28 1.03
N LEU A 152 3.11 23.14 0.35
CA LEU A 152 1.94 22.54 -0.32
C LEU A 152 1.11 21.63 0.57
N ILE A 153 1.64 21.15 1.69
CA ILE A 153 0.93 20.27 2.62
C ILE A 153 -0.43 20.84 3.08
N PRO A 154 -0.55 22.12 3.46
CA PRO A 154 -1.86 22.69 3.81
C PRO A 154 -2.89 22.60 2.68
N ALA A 155 -2.45 22.75 1.42
CA ALA A 155 -3.33 22.64 0.25
C ALA A 155 -3.72 21.16 -0.02
N CYS A 156 -2.79 20.21 0.19
CA CYS A 156 -3.08 18.76 0.13
C CYS A 156 -4.10 18.35 1.19
N ARG A 157 -3.97 18.84 2.43
CA ARG A 157 -4.96 18.61 3.50
C ARG A 157 -6.34 19.14 3.13
N LYS A 158 -6.41 20.35 2.56
CA LYS A 158 -7.67 20.93 2.11
C LYS A 158 -8.33 20.09 1.02
N GLU A 159 -7.54 19.60 0.07
CA GLU A 159 -8.05 18.71 -0.99
C GLU A 159 -8.48 17.34 -0.41
N LEU A 160 -7.75 16.77 0.54
CA LEU A 160 -8.14 15.56 1.25
C LEU A 160 -9.52 15.72 1.90
N GLU A 161 -9.74 16.80 2.65
CA GLU A 161 -11.02 17.08 3.30
C GLU A 161 -12.15 17.28 2.29
N SER A 162 -11.87 17.96 1.17
CA SER A 162 -12.81 18.13 0.06
C SER A 162 -13.20 16.78 -0.54
N TRP A 163 -12.22 15.91 -0.77
CA TRP A 163 -12.43 14.57 -1.31
C TRP A 163 -13.35 13.72 -0.41
N TYR A 164 -13.09 13.67 0.90
CA TYR A 164 -13.94 12.95 1.84
C TYR A 164 -15.35 13.51 1.90
N LYS A 165 -15.49 14.84 1.90
CA LYS A 165 -16.80 15.51 1.91
C LYS A 165 -17.62 15.18 0.66
N LEU A 166 -16.98 15.17 -0.52
CA LEU A 166 -17.66 14.88 -1.79
C LEU A 166 -18.10 13.42 -1.90
N ARG A 167 -17.42 12.52 -1.21
CA ARG A 167 -17.69 11.08 -1.23
C ARG A 167 -18.35 10.54 0.03
N ALA A 168 -18.71 11.40 0.97
CA ALA A 168 -19.28 10.98 2.27
C ALA A 168 -20.42 9.97 2.12
N ALA A 169 -21.38 10.23 1.19
CA ALA A 169 -22.50 9.33 0.97
C ALA A 169 -22.13 7.93 0.44
N GLU A 170 -20.95 7.79 -0.19
CA GLU A 170 -20.44 6.52 -0.71
C GLU A 170 -19.57 5.78 0.32
N LEU A 171 -19.09 6.50 1.34
CA LEU A 171 -18.06 6.06 2.28
C LEU A 171 -18.59 5.81 3.69
N ASP A 172 -19.86 6.17 3.99
CA ASP A 172 -20.45 6.11 5.34
C ASP A 172 -20.43 4.70 5.97
N GLU A 173 -20.27 3.65 5.18
CA GLU A 173 -20.25 2.26 5.65
C GLU A 173 -18.83 1.66 5.78
N ASP A 174 -17.78 2.39 5.37
CA ASP A 174 -16.41 1.88 5.41
C ASP A 174 -15.69 2.27 6.71
N PRO A 175 -15.46 1.33 7.64
CA PRO A 175 -14.80 1.62 8.91
C PRO A 175 -13.36 2.11 8.79
N PHE A 176 -12.69 1.82 7.65
CA PHE A 176 -11.31 2.23 7.42
C PHE A 176 -11.15 3.70 7.02
N ILE A 177 -12.20 4.33 6.50
CA ILE A 177 -12.14 5.69 5.96
C ILE A 177 -11.66 6.72 6.99
N GLY A 178 -12.16 6.64 8.22
CA GLY A 178 -11.72 7.53 9.28
C GLY A 178 -10.26 7.33 9.65
N TYR A 179 -9.81 6.09 9.65
CA TYR A 179 -8.42 5.73 9.95
C TYR A 179 -7.47 6.15 8.82
N GLU A 180 -7.84 5.91 7.56
CA GLU A 180 -7.05 6.37 6.39
C GLU A 180 -6.86 7.89 6.43
N ARG A 181 -7.96 8.63 6.65
CA ARG A 181 -7.92 10.10 6.76
C ARG A 181 -6.98 10.56 7.85
N ALA A 182 -7.07 10.00 9.06
CA ALA A 182 -6.21 10.33 10.18
C ALA A 182 -4.74 9.99 9.86
N ALA A 183 -4.47 8.81 9.29
CA ALA A 183 -3.14 8.37 8.92
C ALA A 183 -2.49 9.31 7.88
N ILE A 184 -3.23 9.76 6.87
CA ILE A 184 -2.72 10.72 5.87
C ILE A 184 -2.37 12.05 6.54
N HIS A 185 -3.19 12.54 7.49
CA HIS A 185 -2.85 13.74 8.24
C HIS A 185 -1.58 13.57 9.07
N GLU A 186 -1.37 12.42 9.72
CA GLU A 186 -0.15 12.14 10.48
C GLU A 186 1.08 12.01 9.58
N ILE A 187 0.95 11.42 8.39
CA ILE A 187 2.02 11.42 7.39
C ILE A 187 2.40 12.85 7.01
N PHE A 188 1.43 13.72 6.76
CA PHE A 188 1.71 15.12 6.46
C PHE A 188 2.34 15.90 7.63
N ASP A 189 2.01 15.56 8.89
CA ASP A 189 2.66 16.15 10.07
C ASP A 189 4.13 15.76 10.18
N ASN A 190 4.50 14.61 9.65
CA ASN A 190 5.84 14.04 9.74
C ASN A 190 6.50 13.81 8.37
N TYR A 191 6.05 14.50 7.32
CA TYR A 191 6.40 14.20 5.94
C TYR A 191 7.91 14.12 5.68
N GLU A 192 8.69 15.00 6.28
CA GLU A 192 10.17 15.02 6.14
C GLU A 192 10.86 13.85 6.88
N ALA A 193 10.19 13.23 7.85
CA ALA A 193 10.75 12.10 8.58
C ALA A 193 10.63 10.78 7.81
N PHE A 194 9.77 10.74 6.78
CA PHE A 194 9.59 9.59 5.90
C PHE A 194 10.39 9.77 4.60
N ALA A 195 10.89 8.67 4.04
CA ALA A 195 11.55 8.66 2.74
C ALA A 195 10.55 8.75 1.56
N LEU A 196 9.50 9.56 1.72
CA LEU A 196 8.43 9.71 0.75
C LEU A 196 8.80 10.68 -0.36
N LYS A 197 8.39 10.34 -1.58
CA LYS A 197 8.18 11.30 -2.66
C LYS A 197 6.69 11.55 -2.78
N GLY A 198 6.29 12.76 -3.14
CA GLY A 198 4.89 13.10 -3.38
C GLY A 198 4.74 14.07 -4.54
N GLY A 199 3.53 14.12 -5.08
CA GLY A 199 3.19 15.03 -6.17
C GLY A 199 1.79 15.59 -6.04
N VAL A 200 1.56 16.75 -6.61
CA VAL A 200 0.25 17.39 -6.73
C VAL A 200 -0.03 17.80 -8.18
N ILE A 201 -1.30 17.82 -8.55
CA ILE A 201 -1.77 18.58 -9.70
C ILE A 201 -2.42 19.86 -9.17
N ARG A 202 -1.96 21.00 -9.68
CA ARG A 202 -2.50 22.33 -9.36
C ARG A 202 -3.13 22.95 -10.59
N ILE A 203 -4.35 23.52 -10.46
CA ILE A 203 -5.09 24.25 -11.49
C ILE A 203 -5.48 25.60 -10.91
N ASP A 204 -5.06 26.70 -11.53
CA ASP A 204 -5.36 28.07 -11.09
C ASP A 204 -5.06 28.31 -9.60
N GLY A 205 -3.93 27.80 -9.13
CA GLY A 205 -3.48 27.91 -7.74
C GLY A 205 -4.12 26.92 -6.76
N ARG A 206 -5.14 26.14 -7.17
CA ARG A 206 -5.80 25.13 -6.33
C ARG A 206 -5.20 23.73 -6.57
N VAL A 207 -4.81 23.04 -5.52
CA VAL A 207 -4.49 21.60 -5.59
C VAL A 207 -5.79 20.84 -5.84
N VAL A 208 -5.82 20.04 -6.90
CA VAL A 208 -6.98 19.23 -7.32
C VAL A 208 -6.70 17.74 -7.27
N ALA A 209 -5.45 17.35 -7.07
CA ALA A 209 -5.04 15.97 -6.83
C ALA A 209 -3.71 15.96 -6.10
N PHE A 210 -3.50 14.92 -5.30
CA PHE A 210 -2.20 14.64 -4.68
C PHE A 210 -1.97 13.13 -4.56
N THR A 211 -0.71 12.76 -4.44
CA THR A 211 -0.26 11.38 -4.26
C THR A 211 1.04 11.37 -3.50
N PHE A 212 1.33 10.27 -2.82
CA PHE A 212 2.66 10.00 -2.28
C PHE A 212 2.96 8.49 -2.24
N GLY A 213 4.23 8.19 -2.25
CA GLY A 213 4.74 6.83 -2.21
C GLY A 213 6.23 6.81 -1.89
N GLU A 214 6.80 5.63 -1.84
CA GLU A 214 8.21 5.42 -1.54
C GLU A 214 8.83 4.32 -2.40
N GLN A 215 10.14 4.20 -2.36
CA GLN A 215 10.84 3.08 -2.94
C GLN A 215 10.62 1.84 -2.05
N LEU A 216 9.99 0.80 -2.61
CA LEU A 216 9.73 -0.46 -1.91
C LEU A 216 10.97 -1.37 -1.90
N ASN A 217 11.62 -1.49 -3.06
CA ASN A 217 12.84 -2.28 -3.26
C ASN A 217 13.71 -1.68 -4.37
N SER A 218 14.70 -2.41 -4.89
CA SER A 218 15.68 -1.87 -5.85
C SER A 218 15.10 -1.46 -7.20
N ASP A 219 13.94 -1.98 -7.62
CA ASP A 219 13.35 -1.73 -8.94
C ASP A 219 11.86 -1.37 -8.90
N THR A 220 11.27 -1.30 -7.72
CA THR A 220 9.83 -1.07 -7.51
C THR A 220 9.58 0.10 -6.56
N ALA A 221 8.73 1.03 -6.96
CA ALA A 221 8.13 2.02 -6.07
C ALA A 221 6.70 1.61 -5.70
N VAL A 222 6.26 1.92 -4.48
CA VAL A 222 4.87 1.75 -4.02
C VAL A 222 4.18 3.10 -3.93
N ILE A 223 2.94 3.18 -4.37
CA ILE A 223 2.06 4.35 -4.24
C ILE A 223 1.03 4.05 -3.16
N HIS A 224 1.15 4.69 -2.00
CA HIS A 224 0.29 4.49 -0.85
C HIS A 224 -1.04 5.24 -0.96
N VAL A 225 -0.99 6.45 -1.47
CA VAL A 225 -2.18 7.31 -1.53
C VAL A 225 -2.24 8.01 -2.89
N GLU A 226 -3.42 7.99 -3.49
CA GLU A 226 -3.74 8.77 -4.68
C GLU A 226 -5.16 9.31 -4.53
N LYS A 227 -5.30 10.62 -4.37
CA LYS A 227 -6.57 11.33 -4.21
C LYS A 227 -6.70 12.41 -5.26
N ALA A 228 -7.88 12.51 -5.86
CA ALA A 228 -8.17 13.56 -6.86
C ALA A 228 -9.62 14.00 -6.76
N ASP A 229 -9.88 15.29 -7.02
CA ASP A 229 -11.22 15.85 -7.08
C ASP A 229 -12.05 15.13 -8.17
N PRO A 230 -13.13 14.43 -7.81
CA PRO A 230 -13.93 13.66 -8.77
C PRO A 230 -14.63 14.56 -9.81
N ASN A 231 -14.79 15.85 -9.52
CA ASN A 231 -15.38 16.82 -10.44
C ASN A 231 -14.38 17.33 -11.49
N VAL A 232 -13.08 17.08 -11.31
CA VAL A 232 -12.03 17.44 -12.28
C VAL A 232 -11.78 16.25 -13.20
N ARG A 233 -12.37 16.32 -14.38
CA ARG A 233 -12.30 15.23 -15.36
C ARG A 233 -10.86 14.90 -15.74
N GLY A 234 -10.44 13.68 -15.49
CA GLY A 234 -9.10 13.17 -15.84
C GLY A 234 -8.02 13.49 -14.80
N ALA A 235 -8.35 14.03 -13.62
CA ALA A 235 -7.38 14.33 -12.57
C ALA A 235 -6.64 13.06 -12.07
N TYR A 236 -7.34 11.94 -11.88
CA TYR A 236 -6.70 10.67 -11.50
C TYR A 236 -5.65 10.16 -12.52
N PRO A 237 -5.96 10.04 -13.83
CA PRO A 237 -4.91 9.73 -14.82
C PRO A 237 -3.77 10.75 -14.84
N ALA A 238 -4.05 12.03 -14.63
CA ALA A 238 -3.04 13.08 -14.67
C ALA A 238 -2.07 12.98 -13.47
N ILE A 239 -2.60 12.81 -12.25
CA ILE A 239 -1.72 12.69 -11.07
C ILE A 239 -0.93 11.38 -11.12
N ASN A 240 -1.53 10.26 -11.53
CA ASN A 240 -0.84 8.99 -11.65
C ASN A 240 0.30 9.07 -12.66
N GLN A 241 0.03 9.51 -13.88
CA GLN A 241 1.03 9.64 -14.93
C GLN A 241 2.15 10.62 -14.53
N GLY A 242 1.79 11.83 -14.06
CA GLY A 242 2.74 12.85 -13.65
C GLY A 242 3.62 12.40 -12.50
N PHE A 243 3.07 11.69 -11.51
CA PHE A 243 3.85 11.19 -10.38
C PHE A 243 4.86 10.12 -10.80
N VAL A 244 4.45 9.15 -11.62
CA VAL A 244 5.38 8.12 -12.10
C VAL A 244 6.46 8.74 -12.99
N GLU A 245 6.12 9.67 -13.87
CA GLU A 245 7.06 10.33 -14.76
C GLU A 245 8.12 11.14 -14.02
N HIS A 246 7.70 11.94 -13.01
CA HIS A 246 8.62 12.88 -12.34
C HIS A 246 9.34 12.28 -11.13
N ALA A 247 8.73 11.32 -10.44
CA ALA A 247 9.28 10.79 -9.20
C ALA A 247 9.90 9.39 -9.37
N TRP A 248 9.42 8.58 -10.33
CA TRP A 248 9.71 7.15 -10.41
C TRP A 248 10.06 6.66 -11.82
N SER A 249 10.51 7.55 -12.71
CA SER A 249 10.89 7.19 -14.08
C SER A 249 12.11 6.27 -14.16
N ASP A 250 12.89 6.18 -13.09
CA ASP A 250 14.05 5.30 -12.92
C ASP A 250 13.67 3.90 -12.39
N MET A 251 12.43 3.69 -11.95
CA MET A 251 11.93 2.40 -11.49
C MET A 251 11.40 1.55 -12.66
N THR A 252 11.55 0.24 -12.55
CA THR A 252 10.95 -0.70 -13.51
C THR A 252 9.48 -0.89 -13.25
N TYR A 253 9.11 -1.01 -11.97
CA TYR A 253 7.77 -1.36 -11.54
C TYR A 253 7.17 -0.30 -10.60
N ILE A 254 5.84 -0.20 -10.68
CA ILE A 254 5.02 0.58 -9.76
C ILE A 254 4.00 -0.37 -9.14
N ASN A 255 4.11 -0.58 -7.84
CA ASN A 255 3.11 -1.27 -7.03
C ASN A 255 2.05 -0.23 -6.58
N ARG A 256 0.78 -0.48 -6.90
CA ARG A 256 -0.33 0.39 -6.52
C ARG A 256 -1.26 -0.28 -5.52
N GLU A 257 -0.73 -1.17 -4.72
CA GLU A 257 -1.42 -1.89 -3.65
C GLU A 257 -2.63 -2.72 -4.11
N GLU A 258 -3.43 -3.21 -3.20
CA GLU A 258 -4.56 -4.13 -3.41
C GLU A 258 -5.86 -3.42 -3.77
N ASP A 259 -6.92 -4.21 -4.05
CA ASP A 259 -8.28 -3.72 -4.29
C ASP A 259 -9.26 -3.92 -3.11
N MET A 260 -8.81 -4.56 -2.03
CA MET A 260 -9.59 -4.83 -0.81
C MET A 260 -10.94 -5.53 -1.09
N GLY A 261 -11.05 -6.28 -2.20
CA GLY A 261 -12.31 -6.91 -2.62
C GLY A 261 -13.36 -5.94 -3.18
N LEU A 262 -13.04 -4.63 -3.32
CA LEU A 262 -13.97 -3.61 -3.80
C LEU A 262 -14.09 -3.64 -5.33
N PRO A 263 -15.27 -3.99 -5.90
CA PRO A 263 -15.41 -4.19 -7.36
C PRO A 263 -15.04 -2.94 -8.19
N GLY A 264 -15.36 -1.76 -7.68
CA GLY A 264 -15.03 -0.50 -8.35
C GLY A 264 -13.52 -0.25 -8.42
N LEU A 265 -12.81 -0.47 -7.31
CA LEU A 265 -11.36 -0.33 -7.22
C LEU A 265 -10.65 -1.39 -8.06
N ARG A 266 -11.10 -2.66 -7.97
CA ARG A 266 -10.63 -3.75 -8.82
C ARG A 266 -10.70 -3.40 -10.30
N LYS A 267 -11.87 -2.98 -10.78
CA LYS A 267 -12.07 -2.55 -12.16
C LYS A 267 -11.15 -1.39 -12.55
N ALA A 268 -10.96 -0.42 -11.65
CA ALA A 268 -10.07 0.72 -11.89
C ALA A 268 -8.61 0.25 -12.06
N LYS A 269 -8.10 -0.60 -11.14
CA LYS A 269 -6.74 -1.14 -11.18
C LYS A 269 -6.51 -2.04 -12.40
N GLU A 270 -7.39 -2.99 -12.69
CA GLU A 270 -7.31 -3.86 -13.87
C GLU A 270 -7.35 -3.09 -15.20
N SER A 271 -7.99 -1.92 -15.22
CA SER A 271 -8.06 -1.09 -16.42
C SER A 271 -6.71 -0.52 -16.88
N TYR A 272 -5.73 -0.45 -15.97
CA TYR A 272 -4.34 -0.06 -16.26
C TYR A 272 -3.45 -1.23 -16.70
N LYS A 273 -3.99 -2.47 -16.74
CA LYS A 273 -3.32 -3.68 -17.23
C LYS A 273 -2.05 -4.00 -16.45
N PRO A 274 -2.19 -4.46 -15.21
CA PRO A 274 -1.05 -4.88 -14.41
C PRO A 274 -0.25 -5.97 -15.14
N VAL A 275 1.07 -5.96 -14.98
CA VAL A 275 1.97 -6.96 -15.57
C VAL A 275 2.16 -8.16 -14.67
N LYS A 276 1.99 -7.97 -13.35
CA LYS A 276 1.98 -9.05 -12.37
C LYS A 276 1.10 -8.68 -11.17
N MET A 277 0.69 -9.69 -10.42
CA MET A 277 0.06 -9.55 -9.12
C MET A 277 1.05 -10.07 -8.07
N ILE A 278 1.15 -9.37 -6.93
CA ILE A 278 1.88 -9.91 -5.78
C ILE A 278 0.85 -10.62 -4.91
N GLU A 279 0.95 -11.94 -4.89
CA GLU A 279 0.07 -12.81 -4.11
C GLU A 279 0.38 -12.63 -2.62
N LYS A 280 -0.68 -12.60 -1.81
CA LYS A 280 -0.59 -12.62 -0.35
C LYS A 280 -1.33 -13.83 0.17
N PHE A 281 -0.89 -14.34 1.33
CA PHE A 281 -1.45 -15.55 1.91
C PHE A 281 -1.78 -15.34 3.38
N ASN A 282 -2.77 -16.09 3.86
CA ASN A 282 -3.10 -16.20 5.27
C ASN A 282 -2.84 -17.64 5.73
N ALA A 283 -2.50 -17.84 6.99
CA ALA A 283 -2.30 -19.18 7.53
C ALA A 283 -2.85 -19.28 8.95
N VAL A 284 -3.51 -20.38 9.26
CA VAL A 284 -4.02 -20.66 10.61
C VAL A 284 -3.49 -22.02 11.09
N LEU A 285 -2.98 -22.06 12.31
CA LEU A 285 -2.51 -23.28 12.95
C LEU A 285 -3.69 -24.20 13.25
N LYS A 286 -3.59 -25.49 12.85
CA LYS A 286 -4.61 -26.52 13.08
C LYS A 286 -4.34 -27.26 14.40
N GLY A 287 -5.39 -27.52 15.15
CA GLY A 287 -5.37 -28.51 16.25
C GLY A 287 -4.76 -28.05 17.58
N GLU A 288 -4.59 -26.73 17.79
CA GLU A 288 -4.24 -26.16 19.10
C GLU A 288 -5.37 -25.31 19.68
#